data_e812be3623ad53e71649abe7f5731d10
#
_entry.id   e812be3623ad53e71649abe7f5731d10
#
_cell.length_a   1.000
_cell.length_b   1.000
_cell.length_c   1.000
_cell.angle_alpha   90.00
_cell.angle_beta   90.00
_cell.angle_gamma   90.00
#
_symmetry.space_group_name_H-M   'P 1'
#
loop_
_entity.id
_entity.type
_entity.pdbx_description
1 polymer ?
#
loop_
_entity_poly.entity_id
_entity_poly.type
_entity_poly.pdbx_seq_one_letter_code
_entity_poly.pdbx_strand_id
1 'polypeptide(L)'
;MTRTNGVQALTDTHPPATFAKPHTVSRIHCSIEEQERIMPKMTAMEAAVRVMKSEGVDLVFGVPGAAILPLYEALKNDGTIRHILVRHEEGGSHAAEGYTRAFPGKIGVNLGTSGPAGTNMVTGLYSAMADSIPILCITGQAPRAKLHKEDFQAVDIAAIVAPVTKWSVTVMEGAQVPYVFRKAFHLMRSGRPGPVHIDLPIDVQREIINYDDEADEPLEVHRPRPGQKAIRKALDLLLAAKRPLIVAGGGIINANAHEELIAFAELTNTPVIPTLMGWGTIPDDHPLNAGMVGLQTQHRYGNANFLDSDFVIGIGNRWANRHTGSVDIYTGDRKFVHIDIDPTQIGRVFSPDLGIVSDAGLALEALVAEAGDRKRRGQIPSRAEWVSKVQERKRTMLRRTDFGNTPVKPQRVFQEVNKAFDDDTQFVTAIGLYQILSGQLQKVNKPRHYIVCGQAGPLGWEVSACTGAKLANPKQKVVGIVGDYSLQFLIEELAVAAQYKVPFVMILLNNAYLGLIRQASLGYKMDYEVSLSFENVNAPEIGEYGVDHVKAAEAMGCRAIRVFDPEKIADAIAWAQRECEEIGVPVIVEVITERITNIAMGGEINNIKEYEDILDVSAAAAPELQLV
;
A
#
# COMPACT_ATOMS: atom_id res chain seq x y z
N MET A 1 14.04 31.81 -58.78
CA MET A 1 15.07 31.24 -59.69
C MET A 1 14.85 29.76 -59.75
N THR A 2 14.38 29.32 -60.86
CA THR A 2 14.12 27.97 -61.36
C THR A 2 15.37 27.11 -61.43
N ARG A 3 15.30 25.83 -61.07
CA ARG A 3 15.98 24.75 -61.82
C ARG A 3 15.31 23.40 -61.53
N THR A 4 14.68 22.90 -62.56
CA THR A 4 14.28 21.54 -62.91
C THR A 4 15.48 20.65 -63.21
N ASN A 5 15.38 19.33 -62.89
CA ASN A 5 15.96 18.17 -63.62
C ASN A 5 15.80 16.96 -62.70
N GLY A 6 15.36 15.75 -63.07
CA GLY A 6 15.15 15.14 -64.38
C GLY A 6 14.99 13.65 -64.00
N VAL A 7 13.88 13.08 -64.44
CA VAL A 7 13.55 11.65 -64.22
C VAL A 7 14.33 10.81 -65.19
N GLN A 8 15.02 9.75 -64.73
CA GLN A 8 15.52 8.68 -65.59
C GLN A 8 14.91 7.37 -65.21
N ALA A 9 14.07 6.85 -66.10
CA ALA A 9 13.47 5.52 -66.00
C ALA A 9 14.50 4.46 -66.41
N LEU A 10 14.69 3.43 -65.60
CA LEU A 10 15.37 2.22 -66.04
C LEU A 10 14.32 1.10 -66.13
N THR A 11 14.12 0.66 -67.37
CA THR A 11 13.35 -0.52 -67.74
C THR A 11 14.25 -1.75 -67.64
N ASP A 12 13.94 -2.70 -66.76
CA ASP A 12 14.50 -4.03 -66.84
C ASP A 12 13.37 -5.04 -67.05
N THR A 13 13.49 -5.73 -68.19
CA THR A 13 12.62 -6.80 -68.65
C THR A 13 13.11 -8.13 -68.09
N HIS A 14 12.26 -8.84 -67.33
CA HIS A 14 12.42 -10.25 -67.07
C HIS A 14 11.29 -11.09 -67.70
N PRO A 15 11.58 -12.29 -68.19
CA PRO A 15 10.63 -13.14 -68.95
C PRO A 15 9.62 -13.83 -68.02
N PRO A 16 8.46 -14.27 -68.56
CA PRO A 16 7.36 -14.78 -67.74
C PRO A 16 7.61 -16.24 -67.26
N ALA A 17 7.38 -16.44 -65.97
CA ALA A 17 7.38 -17.77 -65.33
C ALA A 17 6.11 -18.55 -65.73
N THR A 18 6.31 -19.77 -66.19
CA THR A 18 5.29 -20.76 -66.53
C THR A 18 4.46 -21.21 -65.32
N PHE A 19 3.14 -21.01 -65.38
CA PHE A 19 2.19 -21.51 -64.40
C PHE A 19 1.98 -23.02 -64.55
N ALA A 20 2.23 -23.75 -63.44
CA ALA A 20 1.84 -25.15 -63.30
C ALA A 20 0.32 -25.27 -63.03
N LYS A 21 -0.31 -26.28 -63.58
CA LYS A 21 -1.75 -26.57 -63.48
C LYS A 21 -2.18 -26.81 -62.02
N PRO A 22 -3.41 -26.38 -61.64
CA PRO A 22 -3.89 -26.56 -60.28
C PRO A 22 -4.24 -28.04 -59.95
N HIS A 23 -3.70 -28.56 -58.88
CA HIS A 23 -4.16 -29.78 -58.27
C HIS A 23 -5.57 -29.57 -57.65
N THR A 24 -6.46 -30.48 -57.96
CA THR A 24 -7.82 -30.59 -57.47
C THR A 24 -7.81 -30.70 -55.92
N VAL A 25 -8.14 -29.61 -55.24
CA VAL A 25 -8.38 -29.64 -53.78
C VAL A 25 -9.79 -30.14 -53.58
N SER A 26 -9.92 -31.32 -52.99
CA SER A 26 -11.19 -31.85 -52.50
C SER A 26 -11.78 -30.90 -51.47
N ARG A 27 -12.94 -30.33 -51.75
CA ARG A 27 -13.74 -29.56 -50.77
C ARG A 27 -14.16 -30.52 -49.65
N ILE A 28 -13.48 -30.42 -48.50
CA ILE A 28 -14.03 -30.87 -47.23
C ILE A 28 -15.11 -29.88 -46.88
N HIS A 29 -16.38 -30.27 -47.06
CA HIS A 29 -17.52 -29.58 -46.48
C HIS A 29 -17.45 -29.78 -44.95
N CYS A 30 -16.83 -28.87 -44.25
CA CYS A 30 -17.03 -28.71 -42.83
C CYS A 30 -18.31 -27.85 -42.67
N SER A 31 -19.43 -28.52 -42.50
CA SER A 31 -20.66 -27.89 -42.04
C SER A 31 -20.49 -27.55 -40.58
N ILE A 32 -19.87 -26.40 -40.29
CA ILE A 32 -20.00 -25.74 -39.02
C ILE A 32 -21.38 -25.08 -39.06
N GLU A 33 -22.38 -25.71 -38.45
CA GLU A 33 -23.54 -25.02 -37.97
C GLU A 33 -23.00 -24.04 -36.89
N GLU A 34 -22.61 -22.83 -37.27
CA GLU A 34 -22.55 -21.69 -36.38
C GLU A 34 -23.99 -21.48 -35.92
N GLN A 35 -24.42 -22.12 -34.83
CA GLN A 35 -25.56 -21.63 -34.08
C GLN A 35 -25.19 -20.20 -33.71
N GLU A 36 -25.82 -19.22 -34.33
CA GLU A 36 -25.79 -17.82 -33.91
C GLU A 36 -26.16 -17.80 -32.40
N ARG A 37 -25.13 -17.75 -31.55
CA ARG A 37 -25.35 -17.65 -30.12
C ARG A 37 -26.01 -16.29 -29.87
N ILE A 38 -27.31 -16.30 -29.54
CA ILE A 38 -28.03 -15.08 -29.23
C ILE A 38 -27.43 -14.51 -27.97
N MET A 39 -26.64 -13.44 -28.09
CA MET A 39 -26.07 -12.75 -26.94
C MET A 39 -27.18 -12.22 -26.02
N PRO A 40 -27.11 -12.49 -24.71
CA PRO A 40 -28.11 -11.98 -23.76
C PRO A 40 -28.21 -10.45 -23.81
N LYS A 41 -29.44 -9.94 -23.73
CA LYS A 41 -29.69 -8.49 -23.56
C LYS A 41 -29.78 -8.16 -22.08
N MET A 42 -29.05 -7.14 -21.67
CA MET A 42 -29.03 -6.66 -20.27
C MET A 42 -28.69 -5.16 -20.23
N THR A 43 -28.90 -4.53 -19.09
CA THR A 43 -28.44 -3.14 -18.90
C THR A 43 -26.91 -3.08 -18.87
N ALA A 44 -26.35 -1.94 -19.25
CA ALA A 44 -24.90 -1.72 -19.16
C ALA A 44 -24.36 -1.94 -17.73
N MET A 45 -25.18 -1.66 -16.70
CA MET A 45 -24.79 -1.87 -15.30
C MET A 45 -24.84 -3.33 -14.86
N GLU A 46 -25.79 -4.14 -15.38
CA GLU A 46 -25.76 -5.59 -15.15
C GLU A 46 -24.49 -6.22 -15.74
N ALA A 47 -24.08 -5.78 -16.93
CA ALA A 47 -22.84 -6.21 -17.55
C ALA A 47 -21.62 -5.76 -16.71
N ALA A 48 -21.58 -4.51 -16.20
CA ALA A 48 -20.53 -4.03 -15.31
C ALA A 48 -20.39 -4.89 -14.04
N VAL A 49 -21.53 -5.26 -13.41
CA VAL A 49 -21.54 -6.12 -12.23
C VAL A 49 -20.98 -7.51 -12.54
N ARG A 50 -21.35 -8.10 -13.70
CA ARG A 50 -20.80 -9.40 -14.13
C ARG A 50 -19.30 -9.34 -14.37
N VAL A 51 -18.79 -8.25 -14.99
CA VAL A 51 -17.34 -8.03 -15.13
C VAL A 51 -16.67 -7.92 -13.76
N MET A 52 -17.19 -7.11 -12.84
CA MET A 52 -16.63 -6.99 -11.49
C MET A 52 -16.54 -8.35 -10.77
N LYS A 53 -17.59 -9.18 -10.87
CA LYS A 53 -17.58 -10.54 -10.29
C LYS A 53 -16.48 -11.43 -10.88
N SER A 54 -16.37 -11.50 -12.20
CA SER A 54 -15.35 -12.32 -12.86
C SER A 54 -13.93 -11.82 -12.59
N GLU A 55 -13.75 -10.52 -12.23
CA GLU A 55 -12.51 -9.93 -11.76
C GLU A 55 -12.24 -10.16 -10.26
N GLY A 56 -13.16 -10.84 -9.55
CA GLY A 56 -13.01 -11.23 -8.15
C GLY A 56 -13.49 -10.20 -7.13
N VAL A 57 -14.33 -9.24 -7.53
CA VAL A 57 -14.95 -8.29 -6.61
C VAL A 57 -16.09 -8.99 -5.86
N ASP A 58 -16.01 -9.04 -4.55
CA ASP A 58 -17.01 -9.61 -3.64
C ASP A 58 -17.61 -8.55 -2.69
N LEU A 59 -17.01 -7.35 -2.65
CA LEU A 59 -17.43 -6.27 -1.78
C LEU A 59 -17.14 -4.92 -2.43
N VAL A 60 -18.06 -3.96 -2.22
CA VAL A 60 -17.89 -2.55 -2.61
C VAL A 60 -18.23 -1.64 -1.44
N PHE A 61 -17.49 -0.56 -1.31
CA PHE A 61 -17.78 0.56 -0.40
C PHE A 61 -18.53 1.65 -1.18
N GLY A 62 -19.23 2.53 -0.52
CA GLY A 62 -19.76 3.70 -1.22
C GLY A 62 -20.94 4.38 -0.56
N VAL A 63 -21.28 5.56 -1.11
CA VAL A 63 -22.44 6.37 -0.76
C VAL A 63 -23.37 6.45 -1.99
N PRO A 64 -24.60 5.91 -1.91
CA PRO A 64 -25.55 6.01 -3.02
C PRO A 64 -26.03 7.44 -3.23
N GLY A 65 -26.31 7.78 -4.48
CA GLY A 65 -26.95 9.02 -4.88
C GLY A 65 -27.60 8.90 -6.24
N ALA A 66 -28.44 9.87 -6.63
CA ALA A 66 -29.31 9.76 -7.78
C ALA A 66 -28.60 9.36 -9.09
N ALA A 67 -27.40 9.90 -9.33
CA ALA A 67 -26.68 9.66 -10.59
C ALA A 67 -26.01 8.28 -10.70
N ILE A 68 -26.00 7.45 -9.64
CA ILE A 68 -25.39 6.10 -9.64
C ILE A 68 -26.39 5.00 -9.29
N LEU A 69 -27.68 5.33 -9.07
CA LEU A 69 -28.70 4.35 -8.68
C LEU A 69 -28.85 3.17 -9.64
N PRO A 70 -28.71 3.29 -10.97
CA PRO A 70 -28.82 2.12 -11.84
C PRO A 70 -27.74 1.06 -11.57
N LEU A 71 -26.51 1.46 -11.18
CA LEU A 71 -25.46 0.51 -10.74
C LEU A 71 -25.86 -0.15 -9.40
N TYR A 72 -26.41 0.60 -8.45
CA TYR A 72 -26.90 0.06 -7.18
C TYR A 72 -28.08 -0.91 -7.39
N GLU A 73 -28.94 -0.65 -8.36
CA GLU A 73 -30.02 -1.58 -8.74
C GLU A 73 -29.46 -2.90 -9.30
N ALA A 74 -28.46 -2.83 -10.18
CA ALA A 74 -27.80 -4.01 -10.72
C ALA A 74 -27.08 -4.82 -9.62
N LEU A 75 -26.38 -4.17 -8.68
CA LEU A 75 -25.77 -4.82 -7.52
C LEU A 75 -26.80 -5.51 -6.62
N LYS A 76 -27.93 -4.85 -6.36
CA LYS A 76 -29.04 -5.40 -5.58
C LYS A 76 -29.63 -6.65 -6.25
N ASN A 77 -29.84 -6.59 -7.56
CA ASN A 77 -30.44 -7.69 -8.33
C ASN A 77 -29.49 -8.90 -8.43
N ASP A 78 -28.19 -8.67 -8.56
CA ASP A 78 -27.18 -9.72 -8.53
C ASP A 78 -27.05 -10.36 -7.13
N GLY A 79 -27.01 -9.57 -6.07
CA GLY A 79 -27.02 -9.98 -4.67
C GLY A 79 -25.76 -10.69 -4.18
N THR A 80 -24.73 -10.88 -5.00
CA THR A 80 -23.49 -11.58 -4.61
C THR A 80 -22.37 -10.64 -4.19
N ILE A 81 -22.35 -9.40 -4.67
CA ILE A 81 -21.41 -8.36 -4.25
C ILE A 81 -21.99 -7.60 -3.06
N ARG A 82 -21.33 -7.69 -1.92
CA ARG A 82 -21.75 -7.01 -0.68
C ARG A 82 -21.48 -5.51 -0.78
N HIS A 83 -22.44 -4.66 -0.43
CA HIS A 83 -22.26 -3.22 -0.29
C HIS A 83 -22.08 -2.82 1.17
N ILE A 84 -21.06 -1.97 1.44
CA ILE A 84 -20.80 -1.32 2.73
C ILE A 84 -21.09 0.16 2.57
N LEU A 85 -22.14 0.65 3.22
CA LEU A 85 -22.49 2.07 3.24
C LEU A 85 -21.53 2.83 4.17
N VAL A 86 -20.60 3.57 3.59
CA VAL A 86 -19.69 4.46 4.30
C VAL A 86 -20.37 5.80 4.64
N ARG A 87 -19.73 6.64 5.46
CA ARG A 87 -20.25 7.96 5.81
C ARG A 87 -19.70 9.07 4.93
N HIS A 88 -18.50 8.83 4.39
CA HIS A 88 -17.81 9.76 3.51
C HIS A 88 -17.11 8.99 2.38
N GLU A 89 -17.09 9.51 1.16
CA GLU A 89 -16.48 8.83 0.01
C GLU A 89 -14.94 8.75 0.12
N GLU A 90 -14.32 9.67 0.83
CA GLU A 90 -12.91 9.56 1.21
C GLU A 90 -12.69 8.35 2.10
N GLY A 91 -13.53 8.17 3.14
CA GLY A 91 -13.52 6.99 4.00
C GLY A 91 -13.72 5.70 3.21
N GLY A 92 -14.64 5.70 2.22
CA GLY A 92 -14.83 4.57 1.31
C GLY A 92 -13.59 4.24 0.49
N SER A 93 -12.86 5.24 0.00
CA SER A 93 -11.59 5.05 -0.73
C SER A 93 -10.49 4.50 0.18
N HIS A 94 -10.40 4.98 1.41
CA HIS A 94 -9.43 4.48 2.40
C HIS A 94 -9.75 3.05 2.86
N ALA A 95 -11.04 2.71 3.02
CA ALA A 95 -11.46 1.33 3.28
C ALA A 95 -11.11 0.40 2.10
N ALA A 96 -11.31 0.86 0.86
CA ALA A 96 -10.90 0.13 -0.34
C ALA A 96 -9.38 -0.10 -0.39
N GLU A 97 -8.57 0.89 0.01
CA GLU A 97 -7.12 0.71 0.15
C GLU A 97 -6.76 -0.31 1.24
N GLY A 98 -7.35 -0.21 2.42
CA GLY A 98 -7.15 -1.16 3.52
C GLY A 98 -7.48 -2.59 3.10
N TYR A 99 -8.60 -2.76 2.38
CA TYR A 99 -9.05 -4.04 1.82
C TYR A 99 -8.02 -4.64 0.84
N THR A 100 -7.51 -3.82 -0.09
CA THR A 100 -6.51 -4.26 -1.08
C THR A 100 -5.17 -4.61 -0.44
N ARG A 101 -4.71 -3.81 0.54
CA ARG A 101 -3.42 -4.00 1.20
C ARG A 101 -3.38 -5.23 2.10
N ALA A 102 -4.51 -5.57 2.73
CA ALA A 102 -4.58 -6.63 3.72
C ALA A 102 -4.51 -8.03 3.14
N PHE A 103 -4.95 -8.24 1.89
CA PHE A 103 -5.05 -9.57 1.31
C PHE A 103 -4.57 -9.63 -0.15
N PRO A 104 -3.73 -10.62 -0.53
CA PRO A 104 -3.23 -10.74 -1.91
C PRO A 104 -4.37 -10.94 -2.91
N GLY A 105 -4.29 -10.22 -4.04
CA GLY A 105 -5.23 -10.38 -5.16
C GLY A 105 -6.56 -9.64 -5.01
N LYS A 106 -6.92 -9.16 -3.82
CA LYS A 106 -8.11 -8.34 -3.63
C LYS A 106 -7.92 -6.94 -4.22
N ILE A 107 -8.99 -6.39 -4.81
CA ILE A 107 -9.07 -5.01 -5.28
C ILE A 107 -10.30 -4.38 -4.64
N GLY A 108 -10.08 -3.34 -3.83
CA GLY A 108 -11.15 -2.57 -3.22
C GLY A 108 -11.85 -1.67 -4.24
N VAL A 109 -13.16 -1.57 -4.14
CA VAL A 109 -14.00 -0.75 -5.02
C VAL A 109 -14.78 0.26 -4.19
N ASN A 110 -14.76 1.54 -4.59
CA ASN A 110 -15.54 2.61 -3.96
C ASN A 110 -16.48 3.25 -4.96
N LEU A 111 -17.75 3.41 -4.59
CA LEU A 111 -18.82 3.93 -5.41
C LEU A 111 -19.30 5.28 -4.87
N GLY A 112 -19.57 6.22 -5.76
CA GLY A 112 -20.15 7.50 -5.38
C GLY A 112 -21.07 8.07 -6.46
N THR A 113 -21.86 9.06 -6.09
CA THR A 113 -22.69 9.80 -7.03
C THR A 113 -21.87 10.82 -7.84
N SER A 114 -22.52 11.78 -8.46
CA SER A 114 -21.86 12.85 -9.23
C SER A 114 -21.30 13.97 -8.31
N GLY A 115 -20.44 14.79 -8.86
CA GLY A 115 -19.93 16.02 -8.24
C GLY A 115 -19.13 15.78 -6.96
N PRO A 116 -19.63 16.20 -5.78
CA PRO A 116 -18.91 16.10 -4.52
C PRO A 116 -18.39 14.70 -4.20
N ALA A 117 -19.11 13.64 -4.57
CA ALA A 117 -18.64 12.28 -4.32
C ALA A 117 -17.30 11.99 -5.01
N GLY A 118 -17.15 12.41 -6.27
CA GLY A 118 -15.90 12.24 -6.99
C GLY A 118 -14.77 13.10 -6.42
N THR A 119 -15.05 14.36 -6.03
CA THR A 119 -14.04 15.23 -5.42
C THR A 119 -13.61 14.72 -4.04
N ASN A 120 -14.51 14.12 -3.27
CA ASN A 120 -14.19 13.49 -1.98
C ASN A 120 -13.28 12.26 -2.14
N MET A 121 -13.27 11.58 -3.29
CA MET A 121 -12.39 10.43 -3.55
C MET A 121 -10.94 10.82 -3.89
N VAL A 122 -10.65 12.09 -4.18
CA VAL A 122 -9.32 12.53 -4.68
C VAL A 122 -8.20 12.18 -3.72
N THR A 123 -8.36 12.40 -2.42
CA THR A 123 -7.35 12.08 -1.40
C THR A 123 -7.03 10.58 -1.39
N GLY A 124 -8.06 9.72 -1.42
CA GLY A 124 -7.87 8.27 -1.46
C GLY A 124 -7.21 7.79 -2.76
N LEU A 125 -7.62 8.32 -3.91
CA LEU A 125 -6.98 8.03 -5.19
C LEU A 125 -5.50 8.46 -5.20
N TYR A 126 -5.19 9.64 -4.64
CA TYR A 126 -3.80 10.10 -4.49
C TYR A 126 -2.99 9.16 -3.59
N SER A 127 -3.53 8.76 -2.44
CA SER A 127 -2.87 7.83 -1.52
C SER A 127 -2.57 6.49 -2.20
N ALA A 128 -3.57 5.92 -2.88
CA ALA A 128 -3.43 4.67 -3.61
C ALA A 128 -2.39 4.78 -4.75
N MET A 129 -2.41 5.87 -5.54
CA MET A 129 -1.45 6.10 -6.64
C MET A 129 -0.03 6.28 -6.10
N ALA A 130 0.13 7.05 -5.03
CA ALA A 130 1.42 7.28 -4.41
C ALA A 130 2.09 5.98 -3.93
N ASP A 131 1.31 5.04 -3.38
CA ASP A 131 1.81 3.78 -2.81
C ASP A 131 1.68 2.56 -3.75
N SER A 132 1.24 2.75 -4.99
CA SER A 132 1.10 1.67 -5.97
C SER A 132 0.05 0.63 -5.56
N ILE A 133 -1.09 1.08 -5.08
CA ILE A 133 -2.21 0.24 -4.63
C ILE A 133 -3.34 0.28 -5.65
N PRO A 134 -3.76 -0.85 -6.21
CA PRO A 134 -4.88 -0.91 -7.13
C PRO A 134 -6.21 -0.78 -6.36
N ILE A 135 -6.97 0.28 -6.61
CA ILE A 135 -8.36 0.44 -6.20
C ILE A 135 -9.18 0.96 -7.38
N LEU A 136 -10.46 0.61 -7.43
CA LEU A 136 -11.39 1.11 -8.42
C LEU A 136 -12.35 2.11 -7.77
N CYS A 137 -12.35 3.35 -8.23
CA CYS A 137 -13.37 4.34 -7.87
C CYS A 137 -14.34 4.53 -9.03
N ILE A 138 -15.64 4.50 -8.76
CA ILE A 138 -16.70 4.64 -9.76
C ILE A 138 -17.62 5.77 -9.33
N THR A 139 -17.85 6.73 -10.22
CA THR A 139 -18.82 7.83 -10.01
C THR A 139 -19.96 7.76 -11.00
N GLY A 140 -21.14 8.18 -10.55
CA GLY A 140 -22.21 8.54 -11.43
C GLY A 140 -22.03 9.95 -11.98
N GLN A 141 -22.67 10.25 -13.11
CA GLN A 141 -22.57 11.54 -13.78
C GLN A 141 -23.93 11.98 -14.32
N ALA A 142 -24.07 13.28 -14.57
CA ALA A 142 -25.20 13.85 -15.28
C ALA A 142 -25.39 13.19 -16.66
N PRO A 143 -26.60 13.20 -17.25
CA PRO A 143 -26.82 12.67 -18.59
C PRO A 143 -25.89 13.32 -19.62
N ARG A 144 -25.41 12.56 -20.61
CA ARG A 144 -24.48 13.03 -21.68
C ARG A 144 -24.91 14.35 -22.31
N ALA A 145 -26.20 14.51 -22.57
CA ALA A 145 -26.76 15.74 -23.18
C ALA A 145 -26.61 16.99 -22.28
N LYS A 146 -26.30 16.81 -21.00
CA LYS A 146 -26.17 17.85 -19.99
C LYS A 146 -24.72 18.15 -19.58
N LEU A 147 -23.78 17.30 -19.99
CA LEU A 147 -22.35 17.53 -19.72
C LEU A 147 -21.89 18.89 -20.25
N HIS A 148 -21.08 19.60 -19.47
CA HIS A 148 -20.58 20.95 -19.78
C HIS A 148 -21.68 22.03 -19.96
N LYS A 149 -22.88 21.84 -19.40
CA LYS A 149 -24.03 22.74 -19.50
C LYS A 149 -24.61 23.19 -18.16
N GLU A 150 -23.79 23.32 -17.14
CA GLU A 150 -24.19 23.76 -15.78
C GLU A 150 -25.34 22.91 -15.18
N ASP A 151 -25.38 21.61 -15.48
CA ASP A 151 -26.32 20.70 -14.83
C ASP A 151 -25.88 20.42 -13.38
N PHE A 152 -26.83 20.10 -12.51
CA PHE A 152 -26.56 19.86 -11.09
C PHE A 152 -25.49 18.78 -10.90
N GLN A 153 -24.40 19.11 -10.21
CA GLN A 153 -23.27 18.23 -9.92
C GLN A 153 -22.54 17.67 -11.16
N ALA A 154 -22.69 18.27 -12.34
CA ALA A 154 -22.07 17.84 -13.59
C ALA A 154 -20.64 18.40 -13.73
N VAL A 155 -19.76 18.04 -12.83
CA VAL A 155 -18.32 18.42 -12.89
C VAL A 155 -17.52 17.36 -13.64
N ASP A 156 -16.48 17.77 -14.34
CA ASP A 156 -15.54 16.86 -15.04
C ASP A 156 -14.63 16.14 -14.03
N ILE A 157 -15.17 15.13 -13.39
CA ILE A 157 -14.45 14.33 -12.40
C ILE A 157 -13.28 13.58 -13.04
N ALA A 158 -13.45 13.07 -14.26
CA ALA A 158 -12.41 12.35 -14.96
C ALA A 158 -11.15 13.22 -15.16
N ALA A 159 -11.32 14.50 -15.45
CA ALA A 159 -10.19 15.44 -15.55
C ALA A 159 -9.60 15.77 -14.17
N ILE A 160 -10.43 15.93 -13.12
CA ILE A 160 -9.97 16.25 -11.77
C ILE A 160 -9.09 15.13 -11.20
N VAL A 161 -9.45 13.87 -11.39
CA VAL A 161 -8.71 12.72 -10.83
C VAL A 161 -7.62 12.18 -11.76
N ALA A 162 -7.50 12.66 -12.99
CA ALA A 162 -6.50 12.18 -13.96
C ALA A 162 -5.06 12.17 -13.41
N PRO A 163 -4.56 13.21 -12.70
CA PRO A 163 -3.19 13.22 -12.19
C PRO A 163 -2.95 12.26 -11.01
N VAL A 164 -3.99 11.74 -10.40
CA VAL A 164 -3.93 10.84 -9.21
C VAL A 164 -4.42 9.42 -9.52
N THR A 165 -4.56 9.08 -10.79
CA THR A 165 -4.96 7.74 -11.26
C THR A 165 -4.06 7.25 -12.39
N LYS A 166 -4.02 5.95 -12.61
CA LYS A 166 -3.40 5.38 -13.82
C LYS A 166 -4.23 5.64 -15.08
N TRP A 167 -5.53 5.73 -14.88
CA TRP A 167 -6.50 6.00 -15.94
C TRP A 167 -7.79 6.50 -15.32
N SER A 168 -8.38 7.49 -15.97
CA SER A 168 -9.70 8.01 -15.65
C SER A 168 -10.49 8.19 -16.95
N VAL A 169 -11.78 7.83 -16.94
CA VAL A 169 -12.59 7.88 -18.16
C VAL A 169 -14.06 8.13 -17.82
N THR A 170 -14.70 9.02 -18.59
CA THR A 170 -16.16 9.13 -18.65
C THR A 170 -16.67 8.25 -19.80
N VAL A 171 -17.52 7.26 -19.50
CA VAL A 171 -18.02 6.29 -20.48
C VAL A 171 -19.19 6.89 -21.26
N MET A 172 -19.07 7.01 -22.57
CA MET A 172 -20.06 7.71 -23.38
C MET A 172 -21.09 6.80 -24.07
N GLU A 173 -20.91 5.49 -24.04
CA GLU A 173 -21.81 4.50 -24.67
C GLU A 173 -21.92 3.25 -23.79
N GLY A 174 -23.14 2.74 -23.60
CA GLY A 174 -23.39 1.55 -22.78
C GLY A 174 -22.66 0.31 -23.29
N ALA A 175 -22.55 0.14 -24.61
CA ALA A 175 -21.84 -0.98 -25.22
C ALA A 175 -20.35 -1.03 -24.88
N GLN A 176 -19.73 0.10 -24.49
CA GLN A 176 -18.33 0.17 -24.08
C GLN A 176 -18.10 -0.23 -22.62
N VAL A 177 -19.15 -0.26 -21.79
CA VAL A 177 -19.04 -0.49 -20.35
C VAL A 177 -18.27 -1.79 -20.01
N PRO A 178 -18.60 -2.96 -20.56
CA PRO A 178 -17.84 -4.19 -20.22
C PRO A 178 -16.35 -4.05 -20.54
N TYR A 179 -16.00 -3.55 -21.70
CA TYR A 179 -14.61 -3.34 -22.11
C TYR A 179 -13.89 -2.34 -21.19
N VAL A 180 -14.55 -1.23 -20.80
CA VAL A 180 -13.96 -0.22 -19.90
C VAL A 180 -13.65 -0.82 -18.54
N PHE A 181 -14.56 -1.62 -17.98
CA PHE A 181 -14.32 -2.31 -16.71
C PHE A 181 -13.19 -3.34 -16.82
N ARG A 182 -13.16 -4.18 -17.86
CA ARG A 182 -12.05 -5.12 -18.12
C ARG A 182 -10.71 -4.39 -18.21
N LYS A 183 -10.67 -3.32 -18.99
CA LYS A 183 -9.47 -2.50 -19.15
C LYS A 183 -9.04 -1.86 -17.83
N ALA A 184 -9.98 -1.42 -17.00
CA ALA A 184 -9.69 -0.87 -15.69
C ALA A 184 -8.96 -1.88 -14.79
N PHE A 185 -9.48 -3.10 -14.65
CA PHE A 185 -8.84 -4.15 -13.87
C PHE A 185 -7.48 -4.57 -14.43
N HIS A 186 -7.35 -4.68 -15.75
CA HIS A 186 -6.08 -4.94 -16.41
C HIS A 186 -5.05 -3.85 -16.10
N LEU A 187 -5.42 -2.56 -16.25
CA LEU A 187 -4.53 -1.44 -15.98
C LEU A 187 -4.11 -1.35 -14.51
N MET A 188 -5.04 -1.61 -13.58
CA MET A 188 -4.73 -1.61 -12.15
C MET A 188 -3.64 -2.61 -11.78
N ARG A 189 -3.60 -3.78 -12.45
CA ARG A 189 -2.66 -4.88 -12.20
C ARG A 189 -1.40 -4.84 -13.07
N SER A 190 -1.43 -4.14 -14.22
CA SER A 190 -0.33 -4.13 -15.21
C SER A 190 0.77 -3.15 -14.83
N GLY A 191 2.04 -3.55 -15.05
CA GLY A 191 3.19 -2.71 -14.70
C GLY A 191 3.18 -2.32 -13.21
N ARG A 192 3.50 -1.06 -12.88
CA ARG A 192 3.34 -0.53 -11.55
C ARG A 192 1.84 -0.46 -11.21
N PRO A 193 1.36 -1.17 -10.16
CA PRO A 193 -0.06 -1.12 -9.77
C PRO A 193 -0.51 0.29 -9.39
N GLY A 194 -1.81 0.56 -9.46
CA GLY A 194 -2.36 1.85 -9.05
C GLY A 194 -3.86 1.96 -9.33
N PRO A 195 -4.50 3.04 -8.86
CA PRO A 195 -5.95 3.23 -8.93
C PRO A 195 -6.42 3.60 -10.34
N VAL A 196 -7.68 3.29 -10.59
CA VAL A 196 -8.43 3.68 -11.79
C VAL A 196 -9.75 4.30 -11.37
N HIS A 197 -10.23 5.26 -12.17
CA HIS A 197 -11.53 5.88 -12.00
C HIS A 197 -12.40 5.73 -13.25
N ILE A 198 -13.68 5.40 -13.05
CA ILE A 198 -14.69 5.29 -14.10
C ILE A 198 -15.87 6.22 -13.75
N ASP A 199 -16.22 7.11 -14.66
CA ASP A 199 -17.32 8.04 -14.54
C ASP A 199 -18.45 7.63 -15.48
N LEU A 200 -19.70 7.50 -14.97
CA LEU A 200 -20.81 6.86 -15.65
C LEU A 200 -22.03 7.80 -15.78
N PRO A 201 -22.23 8.45 -16.94
CA PRO A 201 -23.48 9.20 -17.18
C PRO A 201 -24.71 8.32 -16.95
N ILE A 202 -25.75 8.87 -16.28
CA ILE A 202 -26.91 8.08 -15.84
C ILE A 202 -27.70 7.49 -17.00
N ASP A 203 -27.73 8.14 -18.16
CA ASP A 203 -28.38 7.63 -19.37
C ASP A 203 -27.57 6.47 -19.98
N VAL A 204 -26.25 6.48 -19.93
CA VAL A 204 -25.39 5.36 -20.34
C VAL A 204 -25.60 4.15 -19.44
N GLN A 205 -25.74 4.35 -18.14
CA GLN A 205 -25.99 3.26 -17.20
C GLN A 205 -27.24 2.45 -17.51
N ARG A 206 -28.23 3.09 -18.11
CA ARG A 206 -29.57 2.49 -18.44
C ARG A 206 -29.64 1.89 -19.85
N GLU A 207 -28.62 2.06 -20.68
CA GLU A 207 -28.62 1.48 -22.01
C GLU A 207 -28.71 -0.04 -21.98
N ILE A 208 -29.55 -0.59 -22.87
CA ILE A 208 -29.66 -2.05 -23.07
C ILE A 208 -28.60 -2.45 -24.10
N ILE A 209 -27.73 -3.36 -23.72
CA ILE A 209 -26.65 -3.86 -24.56
C ILE A 209 -26.76 -5.38 -24.76
N ASN A 210 -26.09 -5.88 -25.80
CA ASN A 210 -25.84 -7.31 -25.96
C ASN A 210 -24.50 -7.63 -25.32
N TYR A 211 -24.48 -8.52 -24.33
CA TYR A 211 -23.25 -8.89 -23.65
C TYR A 211 -23.25 -10.37 -23.27
N ASP A 212 -22.18 -11.07 -23.65
CA ASP A 212 -21.94 -12.49 -23.35
C ASP A 212 -20.79 -12.59 -22.34
N ASP A 213 -21.13 -12.77 -21.07
CA ASP A 213 -20.17 -12.87 -19.97
C ASP A 213 -19.40 -14.21 -19.94
N GLU A 214 -19.92 -15.27 -20.61
CA GLU A 214 -19.20 -16.54 -20.74
C GLU A 214 -18.04 -16.46 -21.78
N ALA A 215 -18.12 -15.51 -22.72
CA ALA A 215 -17.09 -15.27 -23.72
C ALA A 215 -16.10 -14.17 -23.31
N ASP A 216 -16.39 -13.41 -22.24
CA ASP A 216 -15.58 -12.25 -21.79
C ASP A 216 -14.76 -12.62 -20.55
N GLU A 217 -13.51 -13.01 -20.76
CA GLU A 217 -12.59 -13.40 -19.68
C GLU A 217 -11.69 -12.22 -19.23
N PRO A 218 -11.17 -12.27 -17.97
CA PRO A 218 -10.16 -11.32 -17.50
C PRO A 218 -8.94 -11.25 -18.42
N LEU A 219 -8.49 -10.02 -18.71
CA LEU A 219 -7.32 -9.80 -19.57
C LEU A 219 -6.03 -10.27 -18.88
N GLU A 220 -5.20 -11.01 -19.60
CA GLU A 220 -3.91 -11.48 -19.10
C GLU A 220 -2.97 -10.32 -18.74
N VAL A 221 -2.33 -10.42 -17.59
CA VAL A 221 -1.34 -9.43 -17.12
C VAL A 221 0.07 -9.98 -17.34
N HIS A 222 0.76 -9.42 -18.31
CA HIS A 222 2.15 -9.76 -18.59
C HIS A 222 3.10 -9.03 -17.65
N ARG A 223 4.02 -9.77 -17.03
CA ARG A 223 5.04 -9.24 -16.13
C ARG A 223 6.42 -9.31 -16.79
N PRO A 224 7.21 -8.20 -16.79
CA PRO A 224 8.52 -8.20 -17.41
C PRO A 224 9.50 -9.11 -16.66
N ARG A 225 10.18 -10.00 -17.40
CA ARG A 225 11.25 -10.86 -16.89
C ARG A 225 12.61 -10.19 -17.07
N PRO A 226 13.54 -10.40 -16.14
CA PRO A 226 14.88 -9.83 -16.26
C PRO A 226 15.71 -10.57 -17.30
N GLY A 227 16.60 -9.88 -17.99
CA GLY A 227 17.58 -10.52 -18.87
C GLY A 227 18.67 -11.23 -18.09
N GLN A 228 19.02 -12.48 -18.43
CA GLN A 228 20.02 -13.31 -17.75
C GLN A 228 21.39 -12.63 -17.59
N LYS A 229 21.83 -11.85 -18.60
CA LYS A 229 23.08 -11.08 -18.54
C LYS A 229 23.06 -10.02 -17.44
N ALA A 230 21.92 -9.37 -17.24
CA ALA A 230 21.74 -8.36 -16.22
C ALA A 230 21.74 -8.99 -14.81
N ILE A 231 21.07 -10.13 -14.64
CA ILE A 231 21.05 -10.90 -13.38
C ILE A 231 22.47 -11.34 -13.00
N ARG A 232 23.23 -11.92 -13.93
CA ARG A 232 24.64 -12.31 -13.67
C ARG A 232 25.47 -11.10 -13.26
N LYS A 233 25.35 -9.96 -13.96
CA LYS A 233 26.07 -8.74 -13.61
C LYS A 233 25.67 -8.20 -12.23
N ALA A 234 24.38 -8.22 -11.88
CA ALA A 234 23.90 -7.82 -10.56
C ALA A 234 24.52 -8.70 -9.46
N LEU A 235 24.51 -10.02 -9.68
CA LEU A 235 25.11 -10.96 -8.73
C LEU A 235 26.65 -10.81 -8.65
N ASP A 236 27.35 -10.60 -9.76
CA ASP A 236 28.80 -10.35 -9.77
C ASP A 236 29.15 -9.10 -8.94
N LEU A 237 28.37 -8.01 -9.08
CA LEU A 237 28.54 -6.79 -8.27
C LEU A 237 28.32 -7.07 -6.78
N LEU A 238 27.25 -7.81 -6.43
CA LEU A 238 26.96 -8.19 -5.06
C LEU A 238 28.06 -9.08 -4.47
N LEU A 239 28.53 -10.09 -5.20
CA LEU A 239 29.54 -11.02 -4.72
C LEU A 239 30.92 -10.36 -4.54
N ALA A 240 31.24 -9.32 -5.30
CA ALA A 240 32.47 -8.52 -5.15
C ALA A 240 32.44 -7.59 -3.93
N ALA A 241 31.27 -7.29 -3.38
CA ALA A 241 31.12 -6.41 -2.21
C ALA A 241 31.51 -7.11 -0.91
N LYS A 242 32.08 -6.33 0.02
CA LYS A 242 32.44 -6.81 1.36
C LYS A 242 31.28 -6.69 2.36
N ARG A 243 30.50 -5.64 2.24
CA ARG A 243 29.38 -5.31 3.13
C ARG A 243 28.10 -4.99 2.34
N PRO A 244 27.59 -5.96 1.53
CA PRO A 244 26.40 -5.74 0.75
C PRO A 244 25.15 -5.70 1.61
N LEU A 245 24.11 -4.99 1.09
CA LEU A 245 22.75 -4.97 1.64
C LEU A 245 21.72 -5.14 0.53
N ILE A 246 20.57 -5.73 0.87
CA ILE A 246 19.38 -5.74 0.05
C ILE A 246 18.39 -4.73 0.65
N VAL A 247 17.89 -3.79 -0.17
CA VAL A 247 16.77 -2.92 0.21
C VAL A 247 15.49 -3.47 -0.38
N ALA A 248 14.61 -3.98 0.50
CA ALA A 248 13.37 -4.66 0.13
C ALA A 248 12.19 -3.67 0.16
N GLY A 249 11.64 -3.34 -1.01
CA GLY A 249 10.52 -2.41 -1.16
C GLY A 249 9.14 -3.07 -1.22
N GLY A 250 8.10 -2.23 -1.28
CA GLY A 250 6.70 -2.66 -1.40
C GLY A 250 6.40 -3.47 -2.67
N GLY A 251 7.25 -3.37 -3.71
CA GLY A 251 7.14 -4.19 -4.92
C GLY A 251 7.26 -5.70 -4.64
N ILE A 252 8.01 -6.09 -3.61
CA ILE A 252 8.13 -7.50 -3.18
C ILE A 252 6.81 -7.99 -2.56
N ILE A 253 6.14 -7.13 -1.76
CA ILE A 253 4.80 -7.42 -1.21
C ILE A 253 3.77 -7.55 -2.34
N ASN A 254 3.80 -6.64 -3.32
CA ASN A 254 2.89 -6.67 -4.46
C ASN A 254 3.09 -7.90 -5.35
N ALA A 255 4.34 -8.36 -5.50
CA ALA A 255 4.68 -9.58 -6.23
C ALA A 255 4.48 -10.86 -5.40
N ASN A 256 4.22 -10.74 -4.09
CA ASN A 256 4.13 -11.85 -3.13
C ASN A 256 5.40 -12.74 -3.11
N ALA A 257 6.59 -12.10 -3.18
CA ALA A 257 7.89 -12.73 -3.39
C ALA A 257 8.83 -12.65 -2.17
N HIS A 258 8.26 -12.73 -0.97
CA HIS A 258 9.02 -12.66 0.28
C HIS A 258 9.83 -13.93 0.56
N GLU A 259 9.34 -15.11 0.14
CA GLU A 259 10.06 -16.38 0.29
C GLU A 259 11.32 -16.38 -0.60
N GLU A 260 11.21 -15.93 -1.85
CA GLU A 260 12.34 -15.78 -2.76
C GLU A 260 13.35 -14.74 -2.26
N LEU A 261 12.88 -13.65 -1.62
CA LEU A 261 13.77 -12.67 -0.98
C LEU A 261 14.59 -13.30 0.14
N ILE A 262 13.95 -14.05 1.04
CA ILE A 262 14.62 -14.72 2.15
C ILE A 262 15.62 -15.75 1.60
N ALA A 263 15.19 -16.59 0.65
CA ALA A 263 16.07 -17.57 0.01
C ALA A 263 17.30 -16.91 -0.66
N PHE A 264 17.11 -15.79 -1.36
CA PHE A 264 18.22 -15.04 -1.96
C PHE A 264 19.18 -14.46 -0.92
N ALA A 265 18.64 -13.87 0.16
CA ALA A 265 19.41 -13.31 1.25
C ALA A 265 20.25 -14.39 1.95
N GLU A 266 19.67 -15.54 2.26
CA GLU A 266 20.34 -16.69 2.90
C GLU A 266 21.40 -17.33 1.99
N LEU A 267 21.09 -17.55 0.70
CA LEU A 267 22.05 -18.09 -0.26
C LEU A 267 23.31 -17.24 -0.39
N THR A 268 23.15 -15.92 -0.30
CA THR A 268 24.24 -14.95 -0.49
C THR A 268 24.81 -14.40 0.81
N ASN A 269 24.29 -14.79 1.98
CA ASN A 269 24.60 -14.21 3.29
C ASN A 269 24.55 -12.68 3.27
N THR A 270 23.48 -12.11 2.70
CA THR A 270 23.34 -10.67 2.53
C THR A 270 22.21 -10.14 3.42
N PRO A 271 22.49 -9.24 4.38
CA PRO A 271 21.46 -8.65 5.23
C PRO A 271 20.47 -7.81 4.43
N VAL A 272 19.22 -7.76 4.93
CA VAL A 272 18.08 -7.11 4.29
C VAL A 272 17.61 -5.94 5.13
N ILE A 273 17.40 -4.80 4.47
CA ILE A 273 16.74 -3.61 5.00
C ILE A 273 15.34 -3.53 4.37
N PRO A 274 14.27 -3.84 5.08
CA PRO A 274 12.93 -3.55 4.58
C PRO A 274 12.70 -2.03 4.57
N THR A 275 12.04 -1.52 3.53
CA THR A 275 11.49 -0.16 3.57
C THR A 275 10.18 -0.17 4.38
N LEU A 276 9.65 0.99 4.76
CA LEU A 276 8.36 1.08 5.44
C LEU A 276 7.25 0.31 4.68
N MET A 277 7.21 0.43 3.34
CA MET A 277 6.25 -0.26 2.47
C MET A 277 6.60 -1.73 2.22
N GLY A 278 7.81 -2.16 2.55
CA GLY A 278 8.29 -3.54 2.44
C GLY A 278 8.44 -4.24 3.79
N TRP A 279 7.95 -3.63 4.87
CA TRP A 279 8.10 -4.22 6.20
C TRP A 279 7.34 -5.53 6.33
N GLY A 280 7.96 -6.51 6.95
CA GLY A 280 7.47 -7.89 7.02
C GLY A 280 7.85 -8.79 5.83
N THR A 281 8.53 -8.28 4.78
CA THR A 281 9.09 -9.13 3.70
C THR A 281 10.24 -10.01 4.19
N ILE A 282 10.87 -9.63 5.27
CA ILE A 282 11.75 -10.45 6.09
C ILE A 282 11.31 -10.27 7.55
N PRO A 283 11.15 -11.33 8.34
CA PRO A 283 10.75 -11.21 9.75
C PRO A 283 11.71 -10.34 10.55
N ASP A 284 11.20 -9.55 11.49
CA ASP A 284 12.07 -8.71 12.32
C ASP A 284 13.01 -9.52 13.20
N ASP A 285 12.66 -10.74 13.57
CA ASP A 285 13.54 -11.65 14.33
C ASP A 285 14.50 -12.46 13.46
N HIS A 286 14.40 -12.39 12.12
CA HIS A 286 15.32 -13.09 11.23
C HIS A 286 16.77 -12.59 11.39
N PRO A 287 17.76 -13.50 11.42
CA PRO A 287 19.18 -13.13 11.62
C PRO A 287 19.73 -12.13 10.57
N LEU A 288 19.22 -12.16 9.36
CA LEU A 288 19.60 -11.24 8.27
C LEU A 288 18.77 -9.96 8.20
N ASN A 289 17.79 -9.75 9.09
CA ASN A 289 17.09 -8.47 9.14
C ASN A 289 18.00 -7.39 9.72
N ALA A 290 18.38 -6.41 8.89
CA ALA A 290 19.30 -5.33 9.25
C ALA A 290 18.57 -4.07 9.79
N GLY A 291 17.25 -4.11 9.94
CA GLY A 291 16.42 -2.98 10.35
C GLY A 291 16.14 -1.97 9.25
N MET A 292 15.19 -1.08 9.47
CA MET A 292 14.83 -0.03 8.52
C MET A 292 15.83 1.13 8.54
N VAL A 293 16.10 1.72 7.36
CA VAL A 293 16.86 2.96 7.19
C VAL A 293 15.92 4.12 6.86
N GLY A 294 16.25 5.32 7.30
CA GLY A 294 15.48 6.50 6.97
C GLY A 294 15.69 7.68 7.91
N LEU A 295 14.84 8.70 7.74
CA LEU A 295 14.89 9.94 8.51
C LEU A 295 13.99 9.92 9.76
N GLN A 296 12.94 9.10 9.73
CA GLN A 296 11.88 9.09 10.73
C GLN A 296 11.53 7.64 11.16
N THR A 297 10.87 6.86 10.29
CA THR A 297 10.57 5.45 10.54
C THR A 297 11.81 4.59 10.29
N GLN A 298 12.71 4.55 11.27
CA GLN A 298 14.02 3.89 11.14
C GLN A 298 14.48 3.27 12.47
N HIS A 299 15.36 2.30 12.37
CA HIS A 299 16.08 1.76 13.51
C HIS A 299 17.50 2.34 13.59
N ARG A 300 18.00 2.64 14.79
CA ARG A 300 19.40 3.11 14.97
C ARG A 300 20.39 2.20 14.27
N TYR A 301 20.22 0.89 14.47
CA TYR A 301 21.07 -0.12 13.82
C TYR A 301 20.86 -0.19 12.31
N GLY A 302 19.67 0.11 11.80
CA GLY A 302 19.38 0.16 10.36
C GLY A 302 20.20 1.23 9.66
N ASN A 303 20.16 2.47 10.15
CA ASN A 303 20.98 3.56 9.62
C ASN A 303 22.49 3.25 9.76
N ALA A 304 22.92 2.73 10.91
CA ALA A 304 24.33 2.36 11.12
C ALA A 304 24.80 1.25 10.17
N ASN A 305 23.97 0.24 9.89
CA ASN A 305 24.29 -0.82 8.94
C ASN A 305 24.34 -0.28 7.51
N PHE A 306 23.40 0.59 7.14
CA PHE A 306 23.38 1.19 5.81
C PHE A 306 24.61 2.06 5.55
N LEU A 307 24.97 2.93 6.51
CA LEU A 307 26.12 3.83 6.39
C LEU A 307 27.46 3.07 6.25
N ASP A 308 27.56 1.88 6.81
CA ASP A 308 28.74 1.01 6.71
C ASP A 308 28.78 0.17 5.42
N SER A 309 27.68 0.07 4.69
CA SER A 309 27.61 -0.76 3.48
C SER A 309 28.46 -0.19 2.33
N ASP A 310 28.91 -1.05 1.42
CA ASP A 310 29.64 -0.70 0.21
C ASP A 310 28.88 -1.03 -1.09
N PHE A 311 27.75 -1.75 -0.97
CA PHE A 311 26.90 -2.13 -2.09
C PHE A 311 25.45 -2.28 -1.62
N VAL A 312 24.52 -1.84 -2.47
CA VAL A 312 23.08 -1.97 -2.23
C VAL A 312 22.37 -2.47 -3.47
N ILE A 313 21.61 -3.55 -3.33
CA ILE A 313 20.64 -3.96 -4.33
C ILE A 313 19.22 -3.60 -3.85
N GLY A 314 18.57 -2.65 -4.51
CA GLY A 314 17.19 -2.26 -4.23
C GLY A 314 16.21 -2.99 -5.14
N ILE A 315 15.20 -3.63 -4.54
CA ILE A 315 14.21 -4.44 -5.26
C ILE A 315 12.81 -3.93 -4.94
N GLY A 316 12.09 -3.44 -5.98
CA GLY A 316 10.73 -2.95 -5.84
C GLY A 316 10.58 -1.75 -4.91
N ASN A 317 11.56 -0.84 -4.88
CA ASN A 317 11.56 0.37 -4.09
C ASN A 317 11.86 1.60 -4.97
N ARG A 318 11.38 2.78 -4.56
CA ARG A 318 11.45 4.01 -5.36
C ARG A 318 12.40 5.06 -4.80
N TRP A 319 13.19 4.73 -3.81
CA TRP A 319 14.12 5.64 -3.14
C TRP A 319 13.43 6.93 -2.63
N ALA A 320 12.28 6.78 -1.95
CA ALA A 320 11.55 7.91 -1.39
C ALA A 320 12.41 8.70 -0.39
N ASN A 321 12.23 10.02 -0.33
CA ASN A 321 13.08 10.90 0.48
C ASN A 321 13.04 10.60 1.99
N ARG A 322 11.93 10.10 2.54
CA ARG A 322 11.84 9.68 3.95
C ARG A 322 12.77 8.49 4.25
N HIS A 323 13.11 7.70 3.23
CA HIS A 323 14.06 6.59 3.32
C HIS A 323 15.49 7.04 3.02
N THR A 324 15.71 7.89 2.01
CA THR A 324 17.06 8.27 1.59
C THR A 324 17.63 9.48 2.33
N GLY A 325 16.81 10.48 2.63
CA GLY A 325 17.26 11.79 3.03
C GLY A 325 18.08 12.45 1.91
N SER A 326 19.20 13.08 2.28
CA SER A 326 20.17 13.64 1.34
C SER A 326 20.73 12.54 0.44
N VAL A 327 20.58 12.71 -0.88
CA VAL A 327 21.02 11.73 -1.88
C VAL A 327 22.52 11.52 -1.83
N ASP A 328 23.31 12.58 -1.64
CA ASP A 328 24.77 12.51 -1.59
C ASP A 328 25.26 11.66 -0.40
N ILE A 329 24.62 11.81 0.76
CA ILE A 329 24.92 10.99 1.95
C ILE A 329 24.46 9.54 1.74
N TYR A 330 23.29 9.39 1.14
CA TYR A 330 22.71 8.06 0.89
C TYR A 330 23.52 7.27 -0.13
N THR A 331 23.94 7.88 -1.21
CA THR A 331 24.77 7.21 -2.23
C THR A 331 26.21 7.04 -1.78
N GLY A 332 26.89 8.09 -1.31
CA GLY A 332 28.30 8.06 -0.93
C GLY A 332 29.14 7.32 -1.98
N ASP A 333 30.07 6.46 -1.51
CA ASP A 333 30.90 5.61 -2.38
C ASP A 333 30.28 4.23 -2.67
N ARG A 334 28.98 4.03 -2.36
CA ARG A 334 28.28 2.75 -2.53
C ARG A 334 27.96 2.51 -3.98
N LYS A 335 27.98 1.24 -4.40
CA LYS A 335 27.45 0.80 -5.68
C LYS A 335 25.99 0.39 -5.54
N PHE A 336 25.20 0.67 -6.56
CA PHE A 336 23.76 0.41 -6.55
C PHE A 336 23.31 -0.44 -7.73
N VAL A 337 22.53 -1.46 -7.44
CA VAL A 337 21.66 -2.14 -8.42
C VAL A 337 20.21 -1.77 -8.09
N HIS A 338 19.44 -1.37 -9.09
CA HIS A 338 18.03 -1.02 -8.92
C HIS A 338 17.16 -1.90 -9.80
N ILE A 339 16.26 -2.67 -9.19
CA ILE A 339 15.28 -3.54 -9.86
C ILE A 339 13.88 -2.99 -9.58
N ASP A 340 13.19 -2.57 -10.62
CA ASP A 340 11.81 -2.06 -10.53
C ASP A 340 11.02 -2.46 -11.77
N ILE A 341 9.69 -2.64 -11.60
CA ILE A 341 8.79 -2.97 -12.70
C ILE A 341 8.53 -1.76 -13.60
N ASP A 342 8.63 -0.54 -13.07
CA ASP A 342 8.41 0.72 -13.77
C ASP A 342 9.76 1.28 -14.28
N PRO A 343 9.99 1.27 -15.61
CA PRO A 343 11.24 1.79 -16.17
C PRO A 343 11.53 3.25 -15.80
N THR A 344 10.49 4.03 -15.50
CA THR A 344 10.64 5.45 -15.15
C THR A 344 11.19 5.68 -13.75
N GLN A 345 11.23 4.64 -12.90
CA GLN A 345 11.83 4.71 -11.56
C GLN A 345 13.34 4.53 -11.59
N ILE A 346 13.85 3.81 -12.61
CA ILE A 346 15.30 3.58 -12.74
C ILE A 346 16.01 4.91 -13.03
N GLY A 347 16.89 5.33 -12.14
CA GLY A 347 17.63 6.58 -12.27
C GLY A 347 16.84 7.85 -11.92
N ARG A 348 15.61 7.74 -11.45
CA ARG A 348 14.75 8.91 -11.15
C ARG A 348 15.28 9.76 -9.99
N VAL A 349 15.81 9.13 -8.95
CA VAL A 349 16.35 9.83 -7.75
C VAL A 349 17.86 9.96 -7.86
N PHE A 350 18.55 8.89 -8.20
CA PHE A 350 19.97 8.85 -8.51
C PHE A 350 20.28 7.73 -9.49
N SER A 351 21.37 7.86 -10.26
CA SER A 351 21.76 6.85 -11.25
C SER A 351 22.37 5.62 -10.59
N PRO A 352 21.82 4.40 -10.75
CA PRO A 352 22.42 3.19 -10.26
C PRO A 352 23.56 2.72 -11.21
N ASP A 353 24.49 1.89 -10.69
CA ASP A 353 25.50 1.21 -11.52
C ASP A 353 24.87 0.19 -12.48
N LEU A 354 23.71 -0.34 -12.11
CA LEU A 354 22.92 -1.23 -12.95
C LEU A 354 21.43 -1.08 -12.65
N GLY A 355 20.65 -0.72 -13.68
CA GLY A 355 19.18 -0.74 -13.66
C GLY A 355 18.65 -2.00 -14.32
N ILE A 356 17.61 -2.60 -13.76
CA ILE A 356 16.91 -3.79 -14.32
C ILE A 356 15.41 -3.55 -14.25
N VAL A 357 14.77 -3.51 -15.41
CA VAL A 357 13.30 -3.45 -15.49
C VAL A 357 12.75 -4.86 -15.41
N SER A 358 12.08 -5.17 -14.29
CA SER A 358 11.51 -6.50 -14.04
C SER A 358 10.47 -6.46 -12.93
N ASP A 359 9.52 -7.40 -12.98
CA ASP A 359 8.72 -7.81 -11.82
C ASP A 359 9.66 -8.29 -10.70
N ALA A 360 9.37 -7.92 -9.45
CA ALA A 360 10.22 -8.24 -8.31
C ALA A 360 10.32 -9.75 -8.04
N GLY A 361 9.22 -10.49 -8.20
CA GLY A 361 9.19 -11.95 -8.02
C GLY A 361 10.03 -12.64 -9.09
N LEU A 362 9.80 -12.31 -10.36
CA LEU A 362 10.57 -12.88 -11.48
C LEU A 362 12.07 -12.53 -11.41
N ALA A 363 12.41 -11.36 -10.87
CA ALA A 363 13.80 -10.99 -10.64
C ALA A 363 14.42 -11.81 -9.50
N LEU A 364 13.70 -11.99 -8.39
CA LEU A 364 14.16 -12.78 -7.24
C LEU A 364 14.30 -14.26 -7.60
N GLU A 365 13.32 -14.86 -8.32
CA GLU A 365 13.46 -16.22 -8.87
C GLU A 365 14.76 -16.40 -9.67
N ALA A 366 15.05 -15.46 -10.57
CA ALA A 366 16.26 -15.51 -11.40
C ALA A 366 17.54 -15.30 -10.57
N LEU A 367 17.51 -14.44 -9.56
CA LEU A 367 18.63 -14.21 -8.64
C LEU A 367 18.90 -15.44 -7.76
N VAL A 368 17.84 -16.08 -7.22
CA VAL A 368 17.94 -17.34 -6.44
C VAL A 368 18.56 -18.45 -7.29
N ALA A 369 18.09 -18.62 -8.53
CA ALA A 369 18.62 -19.63 -9.43
C ALA A 369 20.13 -19.42 -9.72
N GLU A 370 20.54 -18.20 -10.09
CA GLU A 370 21.97 -17.89 -10.37
C GLU A 370 22.82 -17.97 -9.09
N ALA A 371 22.31 -17.51 -7.93
CA ALA A 371 23.02 -17.61 -6.66
C ALA A 371 23.21 -19.08 -6.23
N GLY A 372 22.22 -19.93 -6.44
CA GLY A 372 22.31 -21.38 -6.22
C GLY A 372 23.39 -22.03 -7.08
N ASP A 373 23.49 -21.64 -8.37
CA ASP A 373 24.57 -22.09 -9.25
C ASP A 373 25.97 -21.65 -8.76
N ARG A 374 26.10 -20.38 -8.32
CA ARG A 374 27.35 -19.85 -7.75
C ARG A 374 27.73 -20.58 -6.46
N LYS A 375 26.75 -20.88 -5.59
CA LYS A 375 26.98 -21.63 -4.35
C LYS A 375 27.51 -23.03 -4.63
N ARG A 376 26.92 -23.77 -5.60
CA ARG A 376 27.41 -25.09 -6.03
C ARG A 376 28.85 -25.07 -6.56
N ARG A 377 29.27 -23.96 -7.15
CA ARG A 377 30.66 -23.75 -7.64
C ARG A 377 31.61 -23.21 -6.56
N GLY A 378 31.16 -23.04 -5.32
CA GLY A 378 31.97 -22.49 -4.23
C GLY A 378 32.34 -21.00 -4.42
N GLN A 379 31.51 -20.23 -5.15
CA GLN A 379 31.80 -18.84 -5.52
C GLN A 379 31.12 -17.81 -4.61
N ILE A 380 30.36 -18.24 -3.60
CA ILE A 380 29.76 -17.33 -2.63
C ILE A 380 30.79 -17.03 -1.52
N PRO A 381 31.21 -15.77 -1.31
CA PRO A 381 32.17 -15.43 -0.27
C PRO A 381 31.54 -15.55 1.12
N SER A 382 32.35 -15.90 2.10
CA SER A 382 31.92 -15.81 3.51
C SER A 382 31.74 -14.34 3.91
N ARG A 383 30.65 -14.02 4.61
CA ARG A 383 30.34 -12.69 5.17
C ARG A 383 30.03 -12.76 6.66
N ALA A 384 30.55 -13.78 7.34
CA ALA A 384 30.26 -14.03 8.75
C ALA A 384 30.54 -12.80 9.64
N GLU A 385 31.64 -12.10 9.41
CA GLU A 385 32.00 -10.89 10.15
C GLU A 385 30.96 -9.76 9.95
N TRP A 386 30.52 -9.55 8.68
CA TRP A 386 29.53 -8.53 8.37
C TRP A 386 28.16 -8.86 8.99
N VAL A 387 27.71 -10.09 8.85
CA VAL A 387 26.44 -10.58 9.44
C VAL A 387 26.49 -10.48 10.96
N SER A 388 27.59 -10.91 11.58
CA SER A 388 27.78 -10.80 13.04
C SER A 388 27.71 -9.35 13.53
N LYS A 389 28.31 -8.41 12.79
CA LYS A 389 28.24 -6.98 13.12
C LYS A 389 26.81 -6.42 13.02
N VAL A 390 26.06 -6.84 12.01
CA VAL A 390 24.64 -6.46 11.87
C VAL A 390 23.81 -6.98 13.04
N GLN A 391 23.99 -8.24 13.41
CA GLN A 391 23.29 -8.85 14.55
C GLN A 391 23.67 -8.19 15.88
N GLU A 392 24.94 -7.90 16.11
CA GLU A 392 25.40 -7.21 17.31
C GLU A 392 24.76 -5.81 17.43
N ARG A 393 24.77 -5.04 16.36
CA ARG A 393 24.11 -3.72 16.33
C ARG A 393 22.63 -3.82 16.62
N LYS A 394 21.95 -4.80 16.02
CA LYS A 394 20.52 -5.05 16.30
C LYS A 394 20.28 -5.30 17.78
N ARG A 395 21.13 -6.09 18.44
CA ARG A 395 21.00 -6.40 19.86
C ARG A 395 21.34 -5.21 20.77
N THR A 396 22.35 -4.40 20.41
CA THR A 396 22.92 -3.37 21.29
C THR A 396 22.43 -1.95 21.04
N MET A 397 21.65 -1.70 19.97
CA MET A 397 21.22 -0.35 19.59
C MET A 397 19.69 -0.19 19.62
N LEU A 398 18.98 -1.01 20.39
CA LEU A 398 17.53 -0.87 20.57
C LEU A 398 17.19 0.37 21.40
N ARG A 399 16.13 1.06 21.06
CA ARG A 399 15.61 2.15 21.87
C ARG A 399 14.89 1.62 23.10
N ARG A 400 15.01 2.36 24.19
CA ARG A 400 14.33 2.04 25.44
C ARG A 400 12.82 2.21 25.29
N THR A 401 12.03 1.31 25.91
CA THR A 401 10.56 1.34 25.92
C THR A 401 9.94 1.15 27.31
N ASP A 402 10.73 0.75 28.31
CA ASP A 402 10.31 0.39 29.67
C ASP A 402 10.12 1.60 30.60
N PHE A 403 9.27 2.54 30.17
CA PHE A 403 8.98 3.75 30.94
C PHE A 403 7.77 3.59 31.86
N GLY A 404 7.88 4.06 33.12
CA GLY A 404 6.81 4.11 34.11
C GLY A 404 6.27 5.50 34.38
N ASN A 405 6.46 6.46 33.46
CA ASN A 405 6.06 7.85 33.65
C ASN A 405 4.54 8.07 33.55
N THR A 406 4.03 9.05 34.29
CA THR A 406 2.68 9.58 34.16
C THR A 406 2.79 11.12 33.98
N PRO A 407 2.22 11.71 32.90
CA PRO A 407 1.53 11.06 31.76
C PRO A 407 2.40 10.03 31.04
N VAL A 408 1.77 9.06 30.35
CA VAL A 408 2.44 7.93 29.74
C VAL A 408 3.40 8.36 28.63
N LYS A 409 4.63 7.86 28.65
CA LYS A 409 5.50 7.95 27.47
C LYS A 409 4.99 7.02 26.37
N PRO A 410 4.80 7.49 25.13
CA PRO A 410 4.24 6.67 24.05
C PRO A 410 5.08 5.41 23.73
N GLN A 411 6.38 5.42 24.01
CA GLN A 411 7.26 4.25 23.88
C GLN A 411 6.79 3.07 24.73
N ARG A 412 6.25 3.33 25.95
CA ARG A 412 5.68 2.28 26.82
C ARG A 412 4.44 1.63 26.18
N VAL A 413 3.65 2.39 25.43
CA VAL A 413 2.48 1.83 24.74
C VAL A 413 2.92 0.76 23.74
N PHE A 414 3.97 1.02 22.95
CA PHE A 414 4.50 0.06 21.98
C PHE A 414 5.14 -1.16 22.64
N GLN A 415 5.70 -1.02 23.83
CA GLN A 415 6.14 -2.18 24.63
C GLN A 415 4.97 -3.11 24.94
N GLU A 416 3.85 -2.56 25.41
CA GLU A 416 2.68 -3.37 25.77
C GLU A 416 1.96 -3.91 24.52
N VAL A 417 1.90 -3.16 23.42
CA VAL A 417 1.37 -3.63 22.13
C VAL A 417 2.17 -4.84 21.61
N ASN A 418 3.51 -4.76 21.62
CA ASN A 418 4.38 -5.86 21.17
C ASN A 418 4.27 -7.13 22.05
N LYS A 419 3.84 -7.01 23.33
CA LYS A 419 3.59 -8.15 24.21
C LYS A 419 2.19 -8.74 24.04
N ALA A 420 1.21 -7.90 23.73
CA ALA A 420 -0.20 -8.27 23.74
C ALA A 420 -0.66 -8.90 22.42
N PHE A 421 0.00 -8.61 21.31
CA PHE A 421 -0.39 -9.04 19.97
C PHE A 421 0.66 -9.97 19.36
N ASP A 422 0.19 -11.02 18.71
CA ASP A 422 1.02 -12.04 18.07
C ASP A 422 1.37 -11.67 16.61
N ASP A 423 2.20 -12.52 15.99
CA ASP A 423 2.65 -12.34 14.60
C ASP A 423 1.53 -12.45 13.55
N ASP A 424 0.34 -12.94 13.94
CA ASP A 424 -0.83 -13.00 13.07
C ASP A 424 -1.67 -11.72 13.12
N THR A 425 -1.22 -10.69 13.83
CA THR A 425 -1.93 -9.41 13.93
C THR A 425 -1.54 -8.48 12.80
N GLN A 426 -2.53 -7.91 12.09
CA GLN A 426 -2.34 -6.84 11.12
C GLN A 426 -2.44 -5.48 11.81
N PHE A 427 -1.36 -4.73 11.77
CA PHE A 427 -1.30 -3.37 12.30
C PHE A 427 -1.58 -2.35 11.19
N VAL A 428 -2.47 -1.40 11.48
CA VAL A 428 -2.91 -0.37 10.54
C VAL A 428 -2.60 1.00 11.11
N THR A 429 -1.87 1.84 10.37
CA THR A 429 -1.54 3.21 10.79
C THR A 429 -1.36 4.11 9.57
N ALA A 430 -1.45 5.43 9.74
CA ALA A 430 -1.32 6.37 8.63
C ALA A 430 -0.12 7.30 8.77
N ILE A 431 -0.27 8.38 9.53
CA ILE A 431 0.72 9.46 9.60
C ILE A 431 0.78 10.06 11.01
N GLY A 432 1.81 10.81 11.28
CA GLY A 432 2.01 11.55 12.51
C GLY A 432 3.06 10.94 13.41
N LEU A 433 3.16 11.47 14.61
CA LEU A 433 4.17 11.08 15.61
C LEU A 433 4.07 9.58 15.93
N TYR A 434 2.86 9.04 16.01
CA TYR A 434 2.64 7.65 16.43
C TYR A 434 2.91 6.64 15.31
N GLN A 435 2.71 7.01 14.05
CA GLN A 435 3.18 6.21 12.91
C GLN A 435 4.72 6.10 12.91
N ILE A 436 5.40 7.20 13.24
CA ILE A 436 6.88 7.21 13.29
C ILE A 436 7.37 6.34 14.44
N LEU A 437 6.78 6.47 15.64
CA LEU A 437 7.11 5.63 16.80
C LEU A 437 6.80 4.15 16.53
N SER A 438 5.66 3.85 15.92
CA SER A 438 5.34 2.50 15.46
C SER A 438 6.43 1.94 14.55
N GLY A 439 6.85 2.71 13.54
CA GLY A 439 7.94 2.31 12.66
C GLY A 439 9.32 2.18 13.32
N GLN A 440 9.51 2.72 14.52
CA GLN A 440 10.76 2.63 15.28
C GLN A 440 10.78 1.55 16.35
N LEU A 441 9.62 1.13 16.85
CA LEU A 441 9.50 0.35 18.09
C LEU A 441 8.66 -0.92 17.95
N GLN A 442 7.80 -1.00 16.94
CA GLN A 442 6.92 -2.16 16.74
C GLN A 442 7.69 -3.31 16.09
N LYS A 443 7.18 -4.55 16.24
CA LYS A 443 7.70 -5.75 15.58
C LYS A 443 6.73 -6.24 14.53
N VAL A 444 7.26 -6.64 13.37
CA VAL A 444 6.49 -7.17 12.25
C VAL A 444 7.23 -8.35 11.62
N ASN A 445 6.65 -9.54 11.72
CA ASN A 445 7.29 -10.78 11.28
C ASN A 445 6.69 -11.37 9.98
N LYS A 446 5.59 -10.78 9.47
CA LYS A 446 4.93 -11.30 8.28
C LYS A 446 4.62 -10.20 7.25
N PRO A 447 4.64 -10.52 5.94
CA PRO A 447 4.23 -9.56 4.90
C PRO A 447 2.74 -9.23 5.05
N ARG A 448 2.35 -8.00 4.69
CA ARG A 448 0.98 -7.45 4.83
C ARG A 448 0.47 -7.35 6.27
N HIS A 449 1.34 -7.51 7.28
CA HIS A 449 0.99 -7.34 8.69
C HIS A 449 1.32 -5.94 9.22
N TYR A 450 1.88 -5.08 8.38
CA TYR A 450 1.99 -3.64 8.63
C TYR A 450 1.37 -2.87 7.45
N ILE A 451 0.18 -2.35 7.65
CA ILE A 451 -0.63 -1.71 6.62
C ILE A 451 -0.58 -0.21 6.86
N VAL A 452 0.04 0.52 5.94
CA VAL A 452 0.32 1.95 6.10
C VAL A 452 0.18 2.69 4.78
N CYS A 453 -0.35 3.92 4.81
CA CYS A 453 -0.25 4.86 3.69
C CYS A 453 1.07 5.65 3.81
N GLY A 454 2.13 5.15 3.17
CA GLY A 454 3.50 5.59 3.42
C GLY A 454 3.86 6.94 2.82
N GLN A 455 3.42 7.23 1.59
CA GLN A 455 3.88 8.39 0.82
C GLN A 455 2.94 9.59 0.92
N ALA A 456 1.63 9.38 0.84
CA ALA A 456 0.66 10.47 0.90
C ALA A 456 0.36 10.90 2.34
N GLY A 457 0.12 9.94 3.22
CA GLY A 457 -0.09 10.16 4.64
C GLY A 457 -1.32 11.01 4.98
N PRO A 458 -2.52 10.74 4.46
CA PRO A 458 -3.72 11.46 4.86
C PRO A 458 -4.09 11.12 6.31
N LEU A 459 -4.57 12.11 7.06
CA LEU A 459 -5.12 11.92 8.39
C LEU A 459 -6.48 11.20 8.31
N GLY A 460 -6.82 10.39 9.31
CA GLY A 460 -8.08 9.62 9.35
C GLY A 460 -8.08 8.33 8.52
N TRP A 461 -7.07 8.11 7.70
CA TRP A 461 -6.97 6.95 6.82
C TRP A 461 -7.10 5.61 7.58
N GLU A 462 -6.46 5.50 8.73
CA GLU A 462 -6.40 4.29 9.53
C GLU A 462 -7.76 3.82 10.05
N VAL A 463 -8.69 4.75 10.29
CA VAL A 463 -10.04 4.42 10.79
C VAL A 463 -10.78 3.56 9.77
N SER A 464 -10.87 4.04 8.54
CA SER A 464 -11.52 3.33 7.43
C SER A 464 -10.71 2.13 6.94
N ALA A 465 -9.37 2.25 6.92
CA ALA A 465 -8.49 1.16 6.49
C ALA A 465 -8.56 -0.06 7.41
N CYS A 466 -8.76 0.10 8.74
CA CYS A 466 -9.03 -1.00 9.65
C CYS A 466 -10.29 -1.75 9.26
N THR A 467 -11.36 -1.04 8.91
CA THR A 467 -12.60 -1.64 8.41
C THR A 467 -12.36 -2.43 7.14
N GLY A 468 -11.66 -1.86 6.17
CA GLY A 468 -11.29 -2.54 4.93
C GLY A 468 -10.43 -3.77 5.15
N ALA A 469 -9.37 -3.66 5.95
CA ALA A 469 -8.47 -4.77 6.27
C ALA A 469 -9.20 -5.94 6.94
N LYS A 470 -10.06 -5.64 7.93
CA LYS A 470 -10.84 -6.68 8.61
C LYS A 470 -11.86 -7.35 7.71
N LEU A 471 -12.47 -6.62 6.77
CA LEU A 471 -13.39 -7.19 5.78
C LEU A 471 -12.68 -8.05 4.73
N ALA A 472 -11.44 -7.70 4.35
CA ALA A 472 -10.64 -8.51 3.43
C ALA A 472 -10.23 -9.87 4.01
N ASN A 473 -9.99 -9.91 5.32
CA ASN A 473 -9.62 -11.12 6.04
C ASN A 473 -10.34 -11.19 7.41
N PRO A 474 -11.60 -11.66 7.45
CA PRO A 474 -12.41 -11.64 8.67
C PRO A 474 -11.84 -12.43 9.86
N LYS A 475 -10.95 -13.39 9.61
CA LYS A 475 -10.31 -14.19 10.65
C LYS A 475 -9.10 -13.50 11.28
N GLN A 476 -8.53 -12.52 10.58
CA GLN A 476 -7.32 -11.83 11.00
C GLN A 476 -7.61 -10.87 12.17
N LYS A 477 -6.71 -10.80 13.14
CA LYS A 477 -6.71 -9.72 14.13
C LYS A 477 -6.24 -8.43 13.43
N VAL A 478 -6.98 -7.34 13.64
CA VAL A 478 -6.63 -6.01 13.11
C VAL A 478 -6.50 -5.04 14.28
N VAL A 479 -5.40 -4.29 14.29
CA VAL A 479 -5.11 -3.29 15.32
C VAL A 479 -4.76 -1.96 14.66
N GLY A 480 -5.59 -0.95 14.88
CA GLY A 480 -5.30 0.43 14.47
C GLY A 480 -4.37 1.13 15.47
N ILE A 481 -3.37 1.86 14.98
CA ILE A 481 -2.54 2.78 15.77
C ILE A 481 -2.83 4.19 15.28
N VAL A 482 -3.43 5.02 16.13
CA VAL A 482 -3.95 6.33 15.72
C VAL A 482 -3.59 7.42 16.73
N GLY A 483 -3.42 8.65 16.25
CA GLY A 483 -3.34 9.84 17.08
C GLY A 483 -4.71 10.50 17.26
N ASP A 484 -4.84 11.31 18.31
CA ASP A 484 -6.06 12.04 18.65
C ASP A 484 -6.61 12.90 17.50
N TYR A 485 -5.76 13.64 16.80
CA TYR A 485 -6.17 14.47 15.68
C TYR A 485 -6.53 13.65 14.45
N SER A 486 -5.78 12.58 14.16
CA SER A 486 -6.07 11.70 13.03
C SER A 486 -7.43 10.99 13.19
N LEU A 487 -7.75 10.53 14.39
CA LEU A 487 -9.06 9.93 14.67
C LEU A 487 -10.21 10.89 14.35
N GLN A 488 -10.05 12.17 14.66
CA GLN A 488 -11.10 13.18 14.47
C GLN A 488 -11.40 13.50 13.00
N PHE A 489 -10.49 13.17 12.05
CA PHE A 489 -10.69 13.45 10.62
C PHE A 489 -11.81 12.61 9.98
N LEU A 490 -11.96 11.36 10.38
CA LEU A 490 -12.96 10.44 9.85
C LEU A 490 -13.59 9.59 10.98
N ILE A 491 -13.86 10.24 12.12
CA ILE A 491 -14.41 9.56 13.30
C ILE A 491 -15.77 8.92 13.03
N GLU A 492 -16.56 9.47 12.12
CA GLU A 492 -17.86 8.95 11.70
C GLU A 492 -17.77 7.56 11.06
N GLU A 493 -16.62 7.19 10.53
CA GLU A 493 -16.40 5.86 9.95
C GLU A 493 -16.34 4.75 11.01
N LEU A 494 -16.15 5.10 12.28
CA LEU A 494 -16.34 4.15 13.39
C LEU A 494 -17.77 3.60 13.42
N ALA A 495 -18.77 4.44 13.11
CA ALA A 495 -20.16 4.00 13.04
C ALA A 495 -20.40 2.99 11.91
N VAL A 496 -19.63 3.06 10.80
CA VAL A 496 -19.69 2.06 9.73
C VAL A 496 -19.23 0.70 10.27
N ALA A 497 -18.08 0.65 10.91
CA ALA A 497 -17.55 -0.59 11.47
C ALA A 497 -18.49 -1.20 12.54
N ALA A 498 -19.07 -0.37 13.40
CA ALA A 498 -20.05 -0.80 14.38
C ALA A 498 -21.35 -1.33 13.73
N GLN A 499 -21.88 -0.64 12.71
CA GLN A 499 -23.08 -1.04 11.96
C GLN A 499 -22.92 -2.40 11.31
N TYR A 500 -21.77 -2.66 10.69
CA TYR A 500 -21.52 -3.90 9.95
C TYR A 500 -20.87 -5.01 10.77
N LYS A 501 -20.70 -4.79 12.07
CA LYS A 501 -20.06 -5.75 12.98
C LYS A 501 -18.65 -6.14 12.51
N VAL A 502 -17.82 -5.13 12.31
CA VAL A 502 -16.43 -5.27 11.88
C VAL A 502 -15.50 -5.00 13.08
N PRO A 503 -15.13 -6.04 13.85
CA PRO A 503 -14.37 -5.88 15.08
C PRO A 503 -12.89 -5.66 14.81
N PHE A 504 -12.31 -4.62 15.44
CA PHE A 504 -10.87 -4.38 15.54
C PHE A 504 -10.56 -3.60 16.83
N VAL A 505 -9.34 -3.72 17.32
CA VAL A 505 -8.85 -2.91 18.42
C VAL A 505 -8.17 -1.67 17.87
N MET A 506 -8.41 -0.50 18.45
CA MET A 506 -7.73 0.73 18.07
C MET A 506 -7.01 1.33 19.28
N ILE A 507 -5.70 1.47 19.19
CA ILE A 507 -4.86 2.09 20.20
C ILE A 507 -4.73 3.58 19.84
N LEU A 508 -5.43 4.41 20.58
CA LEU A 508 -5.44 5.86 20.43
C LEU A 508 -4.44 6.49 21.40
N LEU A 509 -3.41 7.11 20.87
CA LEU A 509 -2.44 7.87 21.66
C LEU A 509 -2.81 9.36 21.63
N ASN A 510 -3.29 9.87 22.77
CA ASN A 510 -3.74 11.24 22.92
C ASN A 510 -2.69 12.08 23.62
N ASN A 511 -2.10 13.05 22.93
CA ASN A 511 -1.19 14.04 23.49
C ASN A 511 -1.73 15.47 23.40
N ALA A 512 -2.93 15.66 22.85
CA ALA A 512 -3.59 16.94 22.61
C ALA A 512 -2.75 17.94 21.76
N TYR A 513 -1.94 17.43 20.85
CA TYR A 513 -1.10 18.25 19.95
C TYR A 513 -0.97 17.59 18.56
N LEU A 514 -0.77 18.44 17.55
CA LEU A 514 -0.12 18.01 16.31
C LEU A 514 1.37 17.75 16.59
N GLY A 515 1.69 16.67 17.31
CA GLY A 515 2.99 16.46 17.95
C GLY A 515 4.18 16.51 17.00
N LEU A 516 4.06 15.93 15.79
CA LEU A 516 5.11 15.98 14.77
C LEU A 516 5.35 17.42 14.27
N ILE A 517 4.28 18.18 14.05
CA ILE A 517 4.37 19.58 13.61
C ILE A 517 4.97 20.45 14.72
N ARG A 518 4.59 20.20 15.99
CA ARG A 518 5.19 20.88 17.13
C ARG A 518 6.71 20.64 17.21
N GLN A 519 7.15 19.39 17.10
CA GLN A 519 8.59 19.08 17.09
C GLN A 519 9.32 19.78 15.93
N ALA A 520 8.73 19.79 14.73
CA ALA A 520 9.28 20.49 13.58
C ALA A 520 9.34 22.02 13.79
N SER A 521 8.27 22.62 14.31
CA SER A 521 8.21 24.06 14.62
C SER A 521 9.31 24.48 15.58
N LEU A 522 9.50 23.73 16.66
CA LEU A 522 10.59 23.97 17.62
C LEU A 522 11.97 23.84 16.96
N GLY A 523 12.16 22.90 16.03
CA GLY A 523 13.38 22.75 15.23
C GLY A 523 13.68 23.98 14.38
N TYR A 524 12.65 24.65 13.86
CA TYR A 524 12.78 25.92 13.11
C TYR A 524 12.80 27.16 14.03
N LYS A 525 12.81 26.98 15.35
CA LYS A 525 12.71 28.06 16.35
C LYS A 525 11.44 28.91 16.17
N MET A 526 10.37 28.30 15.75
CA MET A 526 9.05 28.89 15.63
C MET A 526 8.27 28.66 16.93
N ASP A 527 7.66 29.72 17.46
CA ASP A 527 6.72 29.63 18.59
C ASP A 527 5.29 29.61 18.03
N TYR A 528 4.96 28.58 17.24
CA TYR A 528 3.64 28.41 16.67
C TYR A 528 2.87 27.33 17.44
N GLU A 529 1.74 27.75 17.98
CA GLU A 529 0.87 26.86 18.76
C GLU A 529 0.08 25.93 17.85
N VAL A 530 0.26 24.64 18.03
CA VAL A 530 -0.48 23.55 17.34
C VAL A 530 -1.18 22.64 18.35
N SER A 531 -1.64 23.24 19.46
CA SER A 531 -2.37 22.60 20.53
C SER A 531 -3.80 22.27 20.10
N LEU A 532 -4.26 21.08 20.49
CA LEU A 532 -5.66 20.65 20.41
C LEU A 532 -6.32 20.71 21.79
N SER A 533 -5.61 21.29 22.75
CA SER A 533 -5.95 21.36 24.15
C SER A 533 -7.06 22.37 24.41
N PHE A 534 -8.06 21.96 25.16
CA PHE A 534 -9.08 22.81 25.75
C PHE A 534 -9.74 22.09 26.92
N GLU A 535 -10.30 22.81 27.86
CA GLU A 535 -11.14 22.24 28.93
C GLU A 535 -12.51 21.85 28.36
N ASN A 536 -12.82 20.57 28.41
CA ASN A 536 -14.10 20.06 27.94
C ASN A 536 -15.12 20.14 29.07
N VAL A 537 -16.11 21.01 28.95
CA VAL A 537 -17.16 21.24 29.96
C VAL A 537 -17.99 19.97 30.29
N ASN A 538 -18.02 18.99 29.36
CA ASN A 538 -18.73 17.73 29.52
C ASN A 538 -17.82 16.59 30.01
N ALA A 539 -16.52 16.83 30.16
CA ALA A 539 -15.51 15.86 30.58
C ALA A 539 -14.38 16.56 31.37
N PRO A 540 -14.68 17.23 32.50
CA PRO A 540 -13.67 17.97 33.26
C PRO A 540 -12.56 17.05 33.82
N GLU A 541 -12.83 15.77 33.98
CA GLU A 541 -11.89 14.76 34.49
C GLU A 541 -10.70 14.50 33.55
N ILE A 542 -10.80 14.83 32.26
CA ILE A 542 -9.67 14.69 31.32
C ILE A 542 -8.77 15.92 31.29
N GLY A 543 -9.14 17.00 32.02
CA GLY A 543 -8.39 18.25 32.03
C GLY A 543 -8.29 18.87 30.63
N GLU A 544 -7.11 19.30 30.26
CA GLU A 544 -6.85 19.99 28.97
C GLU A 544 -6.65 19.04 27.78
N TYR A 545 -7.06 17.77 27.83
CA TYR A 545 -6.93 16.86 26.69
C TYR A 545 -8.07 16.98 25.66
N GLY A 546 -8.93 17.97 25.83
CA GLY A 546 -9.88 18.43 24.81
C GLY A 546 -11.04 17.49 24.54
N VAL A 547 -11.03 16.81 23.41
CA VAL A 547 -12.14 15.93 22.99
C VAL A 547 -12.23 14.69 23.87
N ASP A 548 -13.43 14.36 24.35
CA ASP A 548 -13.72 13.08 25.02
C ASP A 548 -13.89 11.97 23.97
N HIS A 549 -12.78 11.40 23.51
CA HIS A 549 -12.78 10.38 22.48
C HIS A 549 -13.48 9.08 22.91
N VAL A 550 -13.48 8.76 24.21
CA VAL A 550 -14.21 7.59 24.74
C VAL A 550 -15.71 7.77 24.50
N LYS A 551 -16.29 8.87 24.97
CA LYS A 551 -17.72 9.14 24.74
C LYS A 551 -18.05 9.30 23.27
N ALA A 552 -17.17 9.91 22.46
CA ALA A 552 -17.36 10.05 21.02
C ALA A 552 -17.40 8.67 20.32
N ALA A 553 -16.48 7.78 20.64
CA ALA A 553 -16.47 6.42 20.11
C ALA A 553 -17.70 5.60 20.54
N GLU A 554 -18.11 5.72 21.80
CA GLU A 554 -19.32 5.06 22.32
C GLU A 554 -20.59 5.58 21.61
N ALA A 555 -20.66 6.89 21.33
CA ALA A 555 -21.76 7.49 20.57
C ALA A 555 -21.83 6.95 19.11
N MET A 556 -20.69 6.53 18.55
CA MET A 556 -20.62 5.87 17.23
C MET A 556 -20.91 4.35 17.28
N GLY A 557 -21.27 3.81 18.45
CA GLY A 557 -21.61 2.40 18.62
C GLY A 557 -20.42 1.48 18.88
N CYS A 558 -19.27 2.03 19.20
CA CYS A 558 -18.07 1.31 19.61
C CYS A 558 -18.02 1.08 21.13
N ARG A 559 -17.03 0.34 21.60
CA ARG A 559 -16.64 0.31 23.02
C ARG A 559 -15.34 1.07 23.19
N ALA A 560 -15.13 1.66 24.37
CA ALA A 560 -13.91 2.42 24.59
C ALA A 560 -13.52 2.42 26.09
N ILE A 561 -12.21 2.60 26.34
CA ILE A 561 -11.63 2.78 27.68
C ILE A 561 -10.50 3.80 27.60
N ARG A 562 -10.33 4.58 28.68
CA ARG A 562 -9.23 5.55 28.82
C ARG A 562 -8.23 5.11 29.86
N VAL A 563 -6.94 5.28 29.57
CA VAL A 563 -5.81 4.86 30.42
C VAL A 563 -4.91 6.04 30.69
N PHE A 564 -4.62 6.31 31.96
CA PHE A 564 -3.68 7.35 32.43
C PHE A 564 -2.40 6.75 33.04
N ASP A 565 -2.49 5.50 33.53
CA ASP A 565 -1.43 4.80 34.24
C ASP A 565 -0.75 3.78 33.33
N PRO A 566 0.57 3.86 33.11
CA PRO A 566 1.30 2.92 32.28
C PRO A 566 1.14 1.45 32.70
N GLU A 567 0.93 1.18 34.00
CA GLU A 567 0.73 -0.19 34.51
C GLU A 567 -0.65 -0.78 34.17
N LYS A 568 -1.57 0.05 33.68
CA LYS A 568 -2.93 -0.38 33.29
C LYS A 568 -3.08 -0.61 31.77
N ILE A 569 -2.07 -0.32 30.96
CA ILE A 569 -2.14 -0.45 29.50
C ILE A 569 -2.38 -1.92 29.11
N ALA A 570 -1.63 -2.84 29.70
CA ALA A 570 -1.77 -4.28 29.39
C ALA A 570 -3.18 -4.81 29.71
N ASP A 571 -3.74 -4.45 30.89
CA ASP A 571 -5.09 -4.82 31.30
C ASP A 571 -6.15 -4.26 30.34
N ALA A 572 -5.98 -2.99 29.92
CA ALA A 572 -6.90 -2.32 28.99
C ALA A 572 -6.86 -2.96 27.58
N ILE A 573 -5.68 -3.32 27.06
CA ILE A 573 -5.55 -4.03 25.80
C ILE A 573 -6.20 -5.42 25.89
N ALA A 574 -5.95 -6.16 26.96
CA ALA A 574 -6.55 -7.48 27.17
C ALA A 574 -8.09 -7.39 27.29
N TRP A 575 -8.60 -6.36 27.96
CA TRP A 575 -10.03 -6.07 27.99
C TRP A 575 -10.57 -5.77 26.58
N ALA A 576 -9.88 -4.91 25.83
CA ALA A 576 -10.32 -4.53 24.49
C ALA A 576 -10.38 -5.73 23.52
N GLN A 577 -9.43 -6.66 23.60
CA GLN A 577 -9.45 -7.89 22.79
C GLN A 577 -10.69 -8.74 23.12
N ARG A 578 -11.01 -8.94 24.40
CA ARG A 578 -12.21 -9.70 24.80
C ARG A 578 -13.51 -9.02 24.34
N GLU A 579 -13.68 -7.73 24.63
CA GLU A 579 -14.88 -6.97 24.20
C GLU A 579 -15.06 -7.01 22.69
N CYS A 580 -13.95 -6.87 21.93
CA CYS A 580 -13.94 -6.92 20.49
C CYS A 580 -14.46 -8.27 19.94
N GLU A 581 -14.03 -9.38 20.55
CA GLU A 581 -14.46 -10.73 20.18
C GLU A 581 -15.91 -11.02 20.61
N GLU A 582 -16.32 -10.59 21.83
CA GLU A 582 -17.64 -10.89 22.39
C GLU A 582 -18.77 -10.06 21.75
N ILE A 583 -18.53 -8.76 21.49
CA ILE A 583 -19.57 -7.84 21.03
C ILE A 583 -19.53 -7.68 19.50
N GLY A 584 -18.37 -7.88 18.89
CA GLY A 584 -18.19 -7.79 17.43
C GLY A 584 -18.24 -6.36 16.90
N VAL A 585 -17.75 -5.35 17.66
CA VAL A 585 -17.62 -3.95 17.26
C VAL A 585 -16.19 -3.46 17.50
N PRO A 586 -15.77 -2.32 16.94
CA PRO A 586 -14.50 -1.73 17.29
C PRO A 586 -14.39 -1.40 18.78
N VAL A 587 -13.19 -1.57 19.33
CA VAL A 587 -12.89 -1.21 20.73
C VAL A 587 -11.68 -0.29 20.76
N ILE A 588 -11.85 0.90 21.31
CA ILE A 588 -10.83 1.93 21.39
C ILE A 588 -10.18 1.94 22.77
N VAL A 589 -8.86 1.82 22.82
CA VAL A 589 -8.05 2.04 24.04
C VAL A 589 -7.36 3.40 23.89
N GLU A 590 -7.90 4.42 24.53
CA GLU A 590 -7.29 5.74 24.57
C GLU A 590 -6.24 5.78 25.67
N VAL A 591 -4.99 6.02 25.31
CA VAL A 591 -3.89 6.22 26.26
C VAL A 591 -3.55 7.70 26.30
N ILE A 592 -3.65 8.30 27.48
CA ILE A 592 -3.25 9.70 27.71
C ILE A 592 -1.73 9.74 27.83
N THR A 593 -1.10 10.30 26.82
CA THR A 593 0.37 10.37 26.73
C THR A 593 0.88 11.76 27.12
N GLU A 594 2.18 11.85 27.34
CA GLU A 594 2.82 13.16 27.58
C GLU A 594 2.54 14.11 26.40
N ARG A 595 2.24 15.35 26.71
CA ARG A 595 1.79 16.36 25.73
C ARG A 595 2.89 16.76 24.74
N ILE A 596 4.13 16.71 25.18
CA ILE A 596 5.29 17.07 24.36
C ILE A 596 6.22 15.85 24.33
N THR A 597 6.17 15.14 23.24
CA THR A 597 7.09 14.01 22.97
C THR A 597 7.99 14.38 21.82
N ASN A 598 9.29 14.30 22.05
CA ASN A 598 10.28 14.34 20.99
C ASN A 598 10.62 12.92 20.57
N ILE A 599 10.64 12.68 19.27
CA ILE A 599 11.00 11.39 18.69
C ILE A 599 12.28 11.51 17.86
N ALA A 600 12.99 10.39 17.69
CA ALA A 600 14.18 10.34 16.88
C ALA A 600 13.88 10.64 15.42
N MET A 601 14.47 11.71 14.90
CA MET A 601 14.33 12.14 13.49
C MET A 601 15.49 13.05 13.08
N GLY A 602 15.71 13.17 11.78
CA GLY A 602 16.74 14.04 11.22
C GLY A 602 16.45 14.45 9.78
N GLY A 603 17.30 15.31 9.24
CA GLY A 603 17.29 15.69 7.81
C GLY A 603 18.14 14.75 6.95
N GLU A 604 19.03 13.96 7.56
CA GLU A 604 19.97 13.07 6.91
C GLU A 604 20.13 11.78 7.72
N ILE A 605 20.37 10.66 7.06
CA ILE A 605 20.46 9.33 7.72
C ILE A 605 21.66 9.19 8.68
N ASN A 606 22.70 9.99 8.52
CA ASN A 606 23.86 10.07 9.40
C ASN A 606 23.75 11.11 10.51
N ASN A 607 22.65 11.88 10.53
CA ASN A 607 22.41 12.95 11.49
C ASN A 607 20.98 12.88 12.05
N ILE A 608 20.69 11.75 12.70
CA ILE A 608 19.45 11.55 13.45
C ILE A 608 19.64 12.03 14.88
N LYS A 609 18.80 12.95 15.32
CA LYS A 609 18.79 13.36 16.72
C LYS A 609 17.98 12.35 17.53
N GLU A 610 18.66 11.64 18.42
CA GLU A 610 18.06 10.68 19.32
C GLU A 610 17.65 11.37 20.63
N TYR A 611 16.57 10.91 21.24
CA TYR A 611 16.04 11.46 22.50
C TYR A 611 15.95 10.40 23.59
N GLU A 612 15.89 9.12 23.22
CA GLU A 612 15.80 8.00 24.13
C GLU A 612 17.15 7.28 24.27
N ASP A 613 17.44 6.80 25.49
CA ASP A 613 18.61 5.98 25.74
C ASP A 613 18.52 4.64 25.00
N ILE A 614 19.65 3.99 24.85
CA ILE A 614 19.71 2.61 24.40
C ILE A 614 19.15 1.71 25.51
N LEU A 615 18.36 0.70 25.12
CA LEU A 615 17.86 -0.29 26.04
C LEU A 615 19.06 -1.06 26.64
N ASP A 616 19.13 -1.11 27.98
CA ASP A 616 20.14 -1.92 28.66
C ASP A 616 19.79 -3.41 28.55
N VAL A 617 20.44 -4.09 27.61
CA VAL A 617 20.26 -5.52 27.36
C VAL A 617 21.10 -6.41 28.30
N SER A 618 21.91 -5.84 29.20
CA SER A 618 22.72 -6.62 30.14
C SER A 618 21.86 -7.31 31.22
N ALA A 619 20.66 -6.80 31.46
CA ALA A 619 19.69 -7.35 32.40
C ALA A 619 18.75 -8.42 31.80
N ALA A 620 18.70 -8.59 30.48
CA ALA A 620 17.87 -9.59 29.80
C ALA A 620 18.77 -10.79 29.43
N ALA A 621 18.47 -11.97 29.98
CA ALA A 621 19.12 -13.22 29.58
C ALA A 621 19.00 -13.39 28.06
N ALA A 622 20.14 -13.53 27.38
CA ALA A 622 20.20 -13.77 25.95
C ALA A 622 19.45 -15.09 25.63
N PRO A 623 18.49 -15.09 24.68
CA PRO A 623 17.98 -16.36 24.17
C PRO A 623 19.14 -17.06 23.45
N GLU A 624 19.42 -18.31 23.80
CA GLU A 624 20.37 -19.16 23.09
C GLU A 624 19.90 -19.33 21.65
N LEU A 625 20.60 -18.70 20.72
CA LEU A 625 20.44 -18.93 19.28
C LEU A 625 21.11 -20.26 18.94
N GLN A 626 20.31 -21.30 18.75
CA GLN A 626 20.80 -22.53 18.09
C GLN A 626 21.09 -22.22 16.62
N LEU A 627 22.37 -22.25 16.27
CA LEU A 627 22.84 -22.26 14.89
C LEU A 627 22.52 -23.65 14.29
N VAL A 628 21.67 -23.71 13.27
CA VAL A 628 21.48 -24.85 12.38
C VAL A 628 22.34 -24.70 11.14
#